data_a1f64eca09440e20b7ab7c24f740c6ce
#
_entry.id   a1f64eca09440e20b7ab7c24f740c6ce
#
_cell.length_a   1.000
_cell.length_b   1.000
_cell.length_c   1.000
_cell.angle_alpha   90.00
_cell.angle_beta   90.00
_cell.angle_gamma   90.00
#
_symmetry.space_group_name_H-M   'P 1'
#
loop_
_entity.id
_entity.type
_entity.pdbx_description
1 polymer ?
#
loop_
_entity_poly.entity_id
_entity_poly.type
_entity_poly.pdbx_seq_one_letter_code
_entity_poly.pdbx_strand_id
1 'polypeptide(L)'
;MSPTIGVIVFPGSNCEQDAVEAVNDLGAEALLLWHGSPEIGDVDGVIIPGGFAHGDYLRPGAIARFSPAMESIVDFAEKGGPVVGICNGFQVLTEVGLLPGALQKNIGLKFLCKTVNLKVESTNSILTSKTPIGAELKIPINHFEGNYTCSEDTLNELRSNDRILLTYENNPNGSMGDIAGICNKERNVVGLMPHPERACHDLLGSTDGKPLLQSFLESANG
;
A
#
# COMPACT_ATOMS: atom_id res chain seq x y z
N MET A 1 -11.92 21.33 -3.36
CA MET A 1 -12.64 20.33 -4.18
C MET A 1 -12.29 18.99 -3.56
N SER A 2 -13.11 17.95 -3.72
CA SER A 2 -12.71 16.59 -3.29
C SER A 2 -11.58 16.10 -4.19
N PRO A 3 -10.57 15.37 -3.67
CA PRO A 3 -9.49 14.88 -4.49
C PRO A 3 -9.98 13.78 -5.44
N THR A 4 -9.32 13.68 -6.59
CA THR A 4 -9.51 12.61 -7.57
C THR A 4 -8.39 11.58 -7.42
N ILE A 5 -8.75 10.34 -7.10
CA ILE A 5 -7.79 9.25 -6.83
C ILE A 5 -7.80 8.25 -7.98
N GLY A 6 -6.65 8.08 -8.63
CA GLY A 6 -6.47 7.04 -9.63
C GLY A 6 -6.24 5.67 -8.97
N VAL A 7 -7.07 4.69 -9.30
CA VAL A 7 -6.90 3.30 -8.87
C VAL A 7 -6.47 2.47 -10.08
N ILE A 8 -5.23 1.96 -10.06
CA ILE A 8 -4.71 1.23 -11.21
C ILE A 8 -5.31 -0.18 -11.31
N VAL A 9 -5.57 -0.62 -12.54
CA VAL A 9 -6.10 -1.95 -12.86
C VAL A 9 -5.11 -2.70 -13.74
N PHE A 10 -4.55 -3.77 -13.20
CA PHE A 10 -3.77 -4.75 -13.97
C PHE A 10 -4.64 -5.96 -14.34
N PRO A 11 -4.29 -6.73 -15.38
CA PRO A 11 -4.84 -8.08 -15.52
C PRO A 11 -4.55 -8.90 -14.25
N GLY A 12 -5.59 -9.33 -13.55
CA GLY A 12 -5.47 -10.06 -12.28
C GLY A 12 -5.52 -9.21 -11.01
N SER A 13 -5.69 -7.89 -11.09
CA SER A 13 -6.16 -7.10 -9.93
C SER A 13 -7.50 -7.63 -9.47
N ASN A 14 -7.77 -7.59 -8.18
CA ASN A 14 -9.07 -8.00 -7.63
C ASN A 14 -9.54 -7.19 -6.40
N CYS A 15 -8.74 -6.23 -5.93
CA CYS A 15 -9.12 -5.33 -4.85
C CYS A 15 -9.31 -3.87 -5.33
N GLU A 16 -9.36 -3.64 -6.65
CA GLU A 16 -9.55 -2.31 -7.21
C GLU A 16 -10.93 -1.75 -6.86
N GLN A 17 -11.97 -2.60 -6.85
CA GLN A 17 -13.33 -2.16 -6.49
C GLN A 17 -13.44 -1.85 -4.99
N ASP A 18 -12.80 -2.64 -4.12
CA ASP A 18 -12.74 -2.36 -2.68
C ASP A 18 -12.08 -0.97 -2.44
N ALA A 19 -11.01 -0.65 -3.18
CA ALA A 19 -10.34 0.65 -3.09
C ALA A 19 -11.23 1.80 -3.61
N VAL A 20 -11.92 1.60 -4.75
CA VAL A 20 -12.86 2.58 -5.31
C VAL A 20 -14.00 2.87 -4.32
N GLU A 21 -14.61 1.83 -3.76
CA GLU A 21 -15.69 1.95 -2.79
C GLU A 21 -15.20 2.71 -1.54
N ALA A 22 -14.07 2.33 -0.97
CA ALA A 22 -13.52 2.99 0.22
C ALA A 22 -13.19 4.47 -0.03
N VAL A 23 -12.62 4.82 -1.18
CA VAL A 23 -12.33 6.22 -1.56
C VAL A 23 -13.62 7.03 -1.70
N ASN A 24 -14.62 6.50 -2.40
CA ASN A 24 -15.91 7.17 -2.62
C ASN A 24 -16.69 7.33 -1.30
N ASP A 25 -16.71 6.33 -0.43
CA ASP A 25 -17.36 6.38 0.88
C ASP A 25 -16.71 7.41 1.82
N LEU A 26 -15.43 7.71 1.60
CA LEU A 26 -14.69 8.74 2.34
C LEU A 26 -14.82 10.14 1.70
N GLY A 27 -15.59 10.29 0.62
CA GLY A 27 -15.96 11.59 0.02
C GLY A 27 -14.99 12.11 -1.03
N ALA A 28 -14.12 11.27 -1.56
CA ALA A 28 -13.26 11.56 -2.72
C ALA A 28 -13.84 10.92 -4.00
N GLU A 29 -13.30 11.28 -5.15
CA GLU A 29 -13.63 10.66 -6.44
C GLU A 29 -12.58 9.61 -6.81
N ALA A 30 -13.00 8.39 -7.15
CA ALA A 30 -12.09 7.33 -7.60
C ALA A 30 -12.25 7.07 -9.10
N LEU A 31 -11.13 7.04 -9.84
CA LEU A 31 -11.06 6.72 -11.25
C LEU A 31 -10.24 5.44 -11.47
N LEU A 32 -10.77 4.50 -12.26
CA LEU A 32 -10.02 3.32 -12.67
C LEU A 32 -9.04 3.68 -13.79
N LEU A 33 -7.76 3.37 -13.58
CA LEU A 33 -6.68 3.59 -14.53
C LEU A 33 -6.23 2.26 -15.13
N TRP A 34 -6.40 2.09 -16.45
CA TRP A 34 -5.94 0.87 -17.11
C TRP A 34 -4.40 0.85 -17.26
N HIS A 35 -3.77 -0.22 -16.79
CA HIS A 35 -2.30 -0.36 -16.76
C HIS A 35 -1.62 -0.17 -18.11
N GLY A 36 -2.32 -0.48 -19.21
CA GLY A 36 -1.81 -0.36 -20.58
C GLY A 36 -1.85 1.06 -21.16
N SER A 37 -2.50 2.02 -20.45
CA SER A 37 -2.45 3.43 -20.83
C SER A 37 -1.26 4.12 -20.17
N PRO A 38 -0.44 4.88 -20.92
CA PRO A 38 0.60 5.70 -20.31
C PRO A 38 0.05 6.95 -19.61
N GLU A 39 -1.20 7.31 -19.88
CA GLU A 39 -1.83 8.49 -19.28
C GLU A 39 -2.57 8.10 -18.00
N ILE A 40 -2.24 8.77 -16.90
CA ILE A 40 -2.94 8.64 -15.61
C ILE A 40 -3.95 9.78 -15.37
N GLY A 41 -4.04 10.76 -16.30
CA GLY A 41 -4.96 11.91 -16.21
C GLY A 41 -4.58 12.88 -15.08
N ASP A 42 -5.52 13.78 -14.79
CA ASP A 42 -5.37 14.77 -13.72
C ASP A 42 -5.86 14.15 -12.39
N VAL A 43 -5.01 13.31 -11.79
CA VAL A 43 -5.29 12.71 -10.48
C VAL A 43 -4.45 13.36 -9.39
N ASP A 44 -5.03 13.49 -8.21
CA ASP A 44 -4.40 14.09 -7.03
C ASP A 44 -3.63 13.06 -6.19
N GLY A 45 -3.93 11.78 -6.39
CA GLY A 45 -3.25 10.65 -5.73
C GLY A 45 -3.47 9.35 -6.48
N VAL A 46 -2.64 8.35 -6.20
CA VAL A 46 -2.71 7.04 -6.85
C VAL A 46 -2.75 5.91 -5.82
N ILE A 47 -3.66 4.96 -6.02
CA ILE A 47 -3.68 3.67 -5.30
C ILE A 47 -3.30 2.55 -6.28
N ILE A 48 -2.29 1.76 -5.90
CA ILE A 48 -1.99 0.48 -6.54
C ILE A 48 -2.62 -0.61 -5.66
N PRO A 49 -3.75 -1.21 -6.08
CA PRO A 49 -4.53 -2.10 -5.22
C PRO A 49 -3.90 -3.48 -5.08
N GLY A 50 -4.49 -4.28 -4.19
CA GLY A 50 -4.18 -5.69 -4.04
C GLY A 50 -4.69 -6.55 -5.21
N GLY A 51 -4.20 -7.77 -5.26
CA GLY A 51 -4.56 -8.74 -6.27
C GLY A 51 -3.39 -9.63 -6.67
N PHE A 52 -3.41 -10.10 -7.91
CA PHE A 52 -2.38 -10.94 -8.52
C PHE A 52 -2.05 -10.38 -9.91
N ALA A 53 -1.43 -9.19 -9.94
CA ALA A 53 -1.12 -8.49 -11.19
C ALA A 53 -0.34 -9.40 -12.17
N HIS A 54 -0.90 -9.59 -13.37
CA HIS A 54 -0.39 -10.52 -14.38
C HIS A 54 -0.22 -11.97 -13.88
N GLY A 55 -1.05 -12.40 -12.88
CA GLY A 55 -1.02 -13.75 -12.31
C GLY A 55 0.22 -14.04 -11.46
N ASP A 56 0.93 -13.01 -11.00
CA ASP A 56 2.19 -13.10 -10.22
C ASP A 56 3.27 -13.96 -10.90
N TYR A 57 3.22 -14.07 -12.24
CA TYR A 57 4.23 -14.79 -13.01
C TYR A 57 5.63 -14.22 -12.73
N LEU A 58 6.62 -15.11 -12.62
CA LEU A 58 7.98 -14.89 -12.14
C LEU A 58 8.02 -14.63 -10.63
N ARG A 59 7.39 -13.56 -10.17
CA ARG A 59 7.12 -13.17 -8.79
C ARG A 59 6.14 -12.01 -8.76
N PRO A 60 5.44 -11.78 -7.63
CA PRO A 60 4.48 -10.68 -7.52
C PRO A 60 5.07 -9.32 -7.91
N GLY A 61 4.33 -8.57 -8.72
CA GLY A 61 4.74 -7.25 -9.20
C GLY A 61 5.78 -7.22 -10.35
N ALA A 62 6.48 -8.34 -10.61
CA ALA A 62 7.60 -8.35 -11.56
C ALA A 62 7.22 -7.97 -12.98
N ILE A 63 6.05 -8.36 -13.47
CA ILE A 63 5.56 -7.99 -14.81
C ILE A 63 4.87 -6.64 -14.77
N ALA A 64 4.10 -6.37 -13.72
CA ALA A 64 3.36 -5.11 -13.55
C ALA A 64 4.28 -3.87 -13.65
N ARG A 65 5.52 -3.96 -13.15
CA ARG A 65 6.51 -2.86 -13.24
C ARG A 65 6.78 -2.34 -14.66
N PHE A 66 6.54 -3.15 -15.68
CA PHE A 66 6.76 -2.78 -17.09
C PHE A 66 5.51 -2.25 -17.77
N SER A 67 4.42 -2.09 -17.05
CA SER A 67 3.18 -1.54 -17.60
C SER A 67 3.35 -0.05 -17.92
N PRO A 68 2.82 0.45 -19.05
CA PRO A 68 2.95 1.86 -19.44
C PRO A 68 2.50 2.84 -18.35
N ALA A 69 1.39 2.57 -17.64
CA ALA A 69 0.95 3.40 -16.55
C ALA A 69 1.96 3.51 -15.40
N MET A 70 2.79 2.48 -15.18
CA MET A 70 3.77 2.51 -14.09
C MET A 70 4.89 3.52 -14.33
N GLU A 71 5.28 3.79 -15.58
CA GLU A 71 6.24 4.86 -15.89
C GLU A 71 5.68 6.22 -15.45
N SER A 72 4.41 6.50 -15.77
CA SER A 72 3.75 7.76 -15.37
C SER A 72 3.51 7.84 -13.86
N ILE A 73 3.23 6.72 -13.18
CA ILE A 73 3.08 6.68 -11.72
C ILE A 73 4.44 6.92 -11.03
N VAL A 74 5.53 6.39 -11.57
CA VAL A 74 6.88 6.68 -11.05
C VAL A 74 7.19 8.17 -11.20
N ASP A 75 6.97 8.74 -12.39
CA ASP A 75 7.14 10.19 -12.64
C ASP A 75 6.27 11.05 -11.73
N PHE A 76 5.02 10.64 -11.48
CA PHE A 76 4.09 11.31 -10.58
C PHE A 76 4.62 11.30 -9.13
N ALA A 77 5.09 10.13 -8.66
CA ALA A 77 5.66 9.97 -7.33
C ALA A 77 6.94 10.80 -7.15
N GLU A 78 7.84 10.82 -8.14
CA GLU A 78 9.09 11.60 -8.12
C GLU A 78 8.84 13.12 -8.08
N LYS A 79 7.71 13.57 -8.61
CA LYS A 79 7.25 14.97 -8.53
C LYS A 79 6.54 15.30 -7.20
N GLY A 80 6.49 14.34 -6.26
CA GLY A 80 5.89 14.52 -4.94
C GLY A 80 4.43 14.05 -4.86
N GLY A 81 3.87 13.51 -5.92
CA GLY A 81 2.50 12.99 -5.92
C GLY A 81 2.32 11.82 -4.94
N PRO A 82 1.23 11.79 -4.16
CA PRO A 82 0.99 10.74 -3.17
C PRO A 82 0.59 9.40 -3.82
N VAL A 83 1.32 8.34 -3.45
CA VAL A 83 1.08 6.98 -3.97
C VAL A 83 1.00 5.97 -2.82
N VAL A 84 -0.05 5.16 -2.81
CA VAL A 84 -0.21 4.05 -1.84
C VAL A 84 -0.29 2.72 -2.58
N GLY A 85 0.58 1.77 -2.23
CA GLY A 85 0.53 0.38 -2.70
C GLY A 85 0.02 -0.55 -1.61
N ILE A 86 -1.10 -1.22 -1.87
CA ILE A 86 -1.74 -2.15 -0.93
C ILE A 86 -1.47 -3.59 -1.37
N CYS A 87 -0.93 -4.44 -0.50
CA CYS A 87 -0.67 -5.86 -0.75
C CYS A 87 0.14 -6.06 -2.05
N ASN A 88 -0.47 -6.50 -3.14
CA ASN A 88 0.19 -6.60 -4.44
C ASN A 88 0.75 -5.24 -4.93
N GLY A 89 0.09 -4.14 -4.60
CA GLY A 89 0.60 -2.79 -4.88
C GLY A 89 1.93 -2.51 -4.16
N PHE A 90 2.10 -2.95 -2.92
CA PHE A 90 3.39 -2.83 -2.22
C PHE A 90 4.48 -3.65 -2.92
N GLN A 91 4.15 -4.87 -3.37
CA GLN A 91 5.07 -5.70 -4.16
C GLN A 91 5.49 -4.99 -5.46
N VAL A 92 4.55 -4.35 -6.17
CA VAL A 92 4.86 -3.55 -7.37
C VAL A 92 5.78 -2.38 -7.03
N LEU A 93 5.52 -1.64 -5.93
CA LEU A 93 6.34 -0.50 -5.52
C LEU A 93 7.79 -0.90 -5.19
N THR A 94 8.01 -2.09 -4.63
CA THR A 94 9.38 -2.61 -4.42
C THR A 94 10.04 -3.05 -5.73
N GLU A 95 9.28 -3.60 -6.68
CA GLU A 95 9.79 -4.02 -7.98
C GLU A 95 10.19 -2.84 -8.90
N VAL A 96 9.49 -1.71 -8.82
CA VAL A 96 9.85 -0.49 -9.56
C VAL A 96 10.92 0.35 -8.85
N GLY A 97 11.28 0.01 -7.60
CA GLY A 97 12.32 0.69 -6.83
C GLY A 97 11.88 1.97 -6.12
N LEU A 98 10.58 2.28 -6.08
CA LEU A 98 10.04 3.41 -5.28
C LEU A 98 10.11 3.14 -3.77
N LEU A 99 10.11 1.88 -3.37
CA LEU A 99 10.33 1.43 -1.99
C LEU A 99 11.48 0.43 -1.92
N PRO A 100 12.29 0.45 -0.85
CA PRO A 100 13.38 -0.50 -0.67
C PRO A 100 12.88 -1.88 -0.23
N GLY A 101 13.70 -2.92 -0.42
CA GLY A 101 13.41 -4.29 0.01
C GLY A 101 12.63 -5.09 -1.02
N ALA A 102 12.03 -6.19 -0.57
CA ALA A 102 11.24 -7.10 -1.38
C ALA A 102 10.22 -7.87 -0.52
N LEU A 103 9.14 -8.33 -1.15
CA LEU A 103 8.15 -9.19 -0.52
C LEU A 103 8.40 -10.64 -0.96
N GLN A 104 8.59 -11.53 0.00
CA GLN A 104 8.85 -12.94 -0.24
C GLN A 104 7.70 -13.82 0.28
N LYS A 105 7.77 -15.12 0.00
CA LYS A 105 6.80 -16.09 0.52
C LYS A 105 6.73 -16.04 2.03
N ASN A 106 5.52 -16.11 2.56
CA ASN A 106 5.28 -16.22 3.99
C ASN A 106 6.11 -17.38 4.58
N ILE A 107 6.68 -17.18 5.75
CA ILE A 107 7.57 -18.18 6.38
C ILE A 107 6.92 -19.56 6.53
N GLY A 108 5.60 -19.59 6.71
CA GLY A 108 4.81 -20.82 6.81
C GLY A 108 4.46 -21.47 5.49
N LEU A 109 4.85 -20.89 4.34
CA LEU A 109 4.52 -21.35 2.97
C LEU A 109 3.03 -21.60 2.77
N LYS A 110 2.19 -20.77 3.42
CA LYS A 110 0.73 -20.83 3.32
C LYS A 110 0.17 -19.46 2.97
N PHE A 111 -0.94 -19.46 2.22
CA PHE A 111 -1.74 -18.28 2.02
C PHE A 111 -2.38 -17.86 3.34
N LEU A 112 -2.26 -16.60 3.70
CA LEU A 112 -2.84 -16.04 4.92
C LEU A 112 -4.02 -15.17 4.56
N CYS A 113 -5.19 -15.49 5.12
CA CYS A 113 -6.40 -14.69 5.02
C CYS A 113 -6.99 -14.56 6.44
N LYS A 114 -6.67 -13.45 7.11
CA LYS A 114 -7.11 -13.20 8.49
C LYS A 114 -6.95 -11.74 8.87
N THR A 115 -7.69 -11.31 9.89
CA THR A 115 -7.44 -10.02 10.54
C THR A 115 -6.20 -10.12 11.43
N VAL A 116 -5.36 -9.07 11.39
CA VAL A 116 -4.14 -8.94 12.20
C VAL A 116 -4.20 -7.66 13.02
N ASN A 117 -3.52 -7.65 14.16
CA ASN A 117 -3.27 -6.45 14.92
C ASN A 117 -2.00 -5.79 14.42
N LEU A 118 -2.09 -4.50 14.16
CA LEU A 118 -1.00 -3.64 13.74
C LEU A 118 -0.76 -2.57 14.79
N LYS A 119 0.46 -2.11 14.90
CA LYS A 119 0.84 -0.94 15.69
C LYS A 119 1.35 0.16 14.77
N VAL A 120 0.93 1.39 15.02
CA VAL A 120 1.44 2.58 14.33
C VAL A 120 2.77 2.98 14.96
N GLU A 121 3.83 2.95 14.18
CA GLU A 121 5.19 3.31 14.63
C GLU A 121 5.57 4.74 14.26
N SER A 122 5.04 5.26 13.16
CA SER A 122 5.28 6.65 12.72
C SER A 122 4.01 7.28 12.17
N THR A 123 3.81 8.57 12.45
CA THR A 123 2.72 9.41 11.91
C THR A 123 3.19 10.32 10.77
N ASN A 124 4.48 10.26 10.43
CA ASN A 124 5.08 11.15 9.47
C ASN A 124 5.04 10.56 8.04
N SER A 125 3.83 10.40 7.51
CA SER A 125 3.62 9.96 6.13
C SER A 125 2.23 10.35 5.63
N ILE A 126 2.03 10.27 4.32
CA ILE A 126 0.73 10.47 3.68
C ILE A 126 -0.36 9.52 4.20
N LEU A 127 -0.02 8.38 4.81
CA LEU A 127 -0.99 7.36 5.22
C LEU A 127 -1.29 7.38 6.73
N THR A 128 -0.36 7.82 7.57
CA THR A 128 -0.47 7.64 9.02
C THR A 128 -0.65 8.94 9.81
N SER A 129 -0.70 10.10 9.13
CA SER A 129 -0.74 11.43 9.76
C SER A 129 -1.92 11.65 10.72
N LYS A 130 -3.05 10.94 10.52
CA LYS A 130 -4.23 11.02 11.37
C LYS A 130 -4.31 9.97 12.47
N THR A 131 -3.35 9.05 12.52
CA THR A 131 -3.40 7.92 13.44
C THR A 131 -2.33 8.10 14.51
N PRO A 132 -2.66 8.15 15.81
CA PRO A 132 -1.67 8.38 16.86
C PRO A 132 -0.56 7.31 16.88
N ILE A 133 0.67 7.69 17.21
CA ILE A 133 1.76 6.75 17.46
C ILE A 133 1.33 5.77 18.57
N GLY A 134 1.60 4.50 18.37
CA GLY A 134 1.23 3.42 19.29
C GLY A 134 -0.24 2.98 19.19
N ALA A 135 -1.04 3.59 18.30
CA ALA A 135 -2.40 3.10 18.06
C ALA A 135 -2.38 1.67 17.52
N GLU A 136 -3.30 0.87 18.04
CA GLU A 136 -3.54 -0.51 17.57
C GLU A 136 -4.65 -0.51 16.54
N LEU A 137 -4.41 -1.17 15.41
CA LEU A 137 -5.35 -1.25 14.29
C LEU A 137 -5.63 -2.71 13.96
N LYS A 138 -6.90 -3.06 13.72
CA LYS A 138 -7.33 -4.39 13.27
C LYS A 138 -7.66 -4.34 11.79
N ILE A 139 -6.74 -4.83 10.96
CA ILE A 139 -6.85 -4.77 9.50
C ILE A 139 -6.62 -6.16 8.90
N PRO A 140 -7.41 -6.58 7.90
CA PRO A 140 -7.21 -7.89 7.26
C PRO A 140 -5.96 -7.92 6.39
N ILE A 141 -5.35 -9.10 6.31
CA ILE A 141 -4.31 -9.48 5.33
C ILE A 141 -4.81 -10.62 4.45
N ASN A 142 -4.34 -10.67 3.22
CA ASN A 142 -4.79 -11.64 2.22
C ASN A 142 -3.69 -11.91 1.18
N HIS A 143 -2.66 -12.71 1.54
CA HIS A 143 -1.47 -12.90 0.70
C HIS A 143 -0.74 -14.23 0.95
N PHE A 144 0.02 -14.66 -0.06
CA PHE A 144 1.01 -15.75 0.03
C PHE A 144 2.45 -15.21 0.13
N GLU A 145 2.73 -14.11 -0.57
CA GLU A 145 4.01 -13.38 -0.54
C GLU A 145 3.84 -12.04 0.18
N GLY A 146 3.93 -12.04 1.52
CA GLY A 146 3.82 -10.83 2.34
C GLY A 146 4.99 -10.64 3.29
N ASN A 147 5.98 -11.53 3.27
CA ASN A 147 7.16 -11.48 4.11
C ASN A 147 8.14 -10.42 3.58
N TYR A 148 8.13 -9.23 4.19
CA TYR A 148 9.05 -8.16 3.84
C TYR A 148 10.49 -8.51 4.24
N THR A 149 11.42 -8.36 3.31
CA THR A 149 12.85 -8.62 3.51
C THR A 149 13.70 -7.50 2.91
N CYS A 150 14.81 -7.19 3.59
CA CYS A 150 15.80 -6.23 3.11
C CYS A 150 17.18 -6.54 3.72
N SER A 151 18.21 -5.79 3.35
CA SER A 151 19.51 -5.89 4.03
C SER A 151 19.42 -5.27 5.44
N GLU A 152 20.33 -5.67 6.33
CA GLU A 152 20.45 -5.07 7.67
C GLU A 152 20.70 -3.54 7.59
N ASP A 153 21.49 -3.09 6.62
CA ASP A 153 21.74 -1.66 6.40
C ASP A 153 20.46 -0.92 6.03
N THR A 154 19.64 -1.50 5.15
CA THR A 154 18.34 -0.95 4.78
C THR A 154 17.38 -0.93 5.98
N LEU A 155 17.34 -1.99 6.78
CA LEU A 155 16.51 -2.04 7.98
C LEU A 155 16.91 -0.96 8.99
N ASN A 156 18.21 -0.78 9.20
CA ASN A 156 18.75 0.25 10.10
C ASN A 156 18.44 1.66 9.56
N GLU A 157 18.52 1.86 8.24
CA GLU A 157 18.16 3.13 7.60
C GLU A 157 16.66 3.43 7.74
N LEU A 158 15.78 2.44 7.53
CA LEU A 158 14.34 2.59 7.73
C LEU A 158 14.01 2.98 9.19
N ARG A 159 14.65 2.32 10.16
CA ARG A 159 14.46 2.60 11.60
C ARG A 159 14.96 3.98 11.99
N SER A 160 16.20 4.32 11.60
CA SER A 160 16.84 5.58 12.01
C SER A 160 16.19 6.82 11.37
N ASN A 161 15.50 6.65 10.25
CA ASN A 161 14.79 7.71 9.55
C ASN A 161 13.27 7.68 9.75
N ASP A 162 12.76 6.89 10.70
CA ASP A 162 11.34 6.84 11.04
C ASP A 162 10.44 6.51 9.82
N ARG A 163 10.90 5.54 8.99
CA ARG A 163 10.22 5.14 7.75
C ARG A 163 9.46 3.83 7.84
N ILE A 164 9.51 3.16 9.01
CA ILE A 164 8.60 2.05 9.33
C ILE A 164 7.32 2.68 9.89
N LEU A 165 6.22 2.51 9.18
CA LEU A 165 4.95 3.14 9.53
C LEU A 165 4.08 2.24 10.40
N LEU A 166 4.03 0.95 10.04
CA LEU A 166 3.19 -0.05 10.67
C LEU A 166 4.01 -1.32 10.94
N THR A 167 3.80 -1.90 12.12
CA THR A 167 4.35 -3.22 12.47
C THR A 167 3.24 -4.19 12.87
N TYR A 168 3.49 -5.49 12.69
CA TYR A 168 2.63 -6.55 13.21
C TYR A 168 2.90 -6.77 14.70
N GLU A 169 1.87 -6.84 15.54
CA GLU A 169 2.05 -7.23 16.95
C GLU A 169 2.48 -8.70 17.10
N ASN A 170 1.91 -9.58 16.29
CA ASN A 170 2.23 -11.01 16.25
C ASN A 170 2.56 -11.35 14.80
N ASN A 171 3.81 -11.24 14.41
CA ASN A 171 4.29 -11.38 13.05
C ASN A 171 3.74 -12.65 12.36
N PRO A 172 2.80 -12.51 11.40
CA PRO A 172 2.11 -13.67 10.83
C PRO A 172 2.88 -14.33 9.70
N ASN A 173 3.82 -13.61 9.07
CA ASN A 173 4.37 -13.96 7.77
C ASN A 173 5.91 -14.03 7.75
N GLY A 174 6.57 -13.63 8.84
CA GLY A 174 8.03 -13.65 8.94
C GLY A 174 8.71 -12.35 8.49
N SER A 175 7.95 -11.27 8.29
CA SER A 175 8.49 -9.96 7.90
C SER A 175 9.62 -9.49 8.82
N MET A 176 10.71 -9.05 8.23
CA MET A 176 11.87 -8.54 8.94
C MET A 176 11.49 -7.32 9.77
N GLY A 177 11.87 -7.31 11.06
CA GLY A 177 11.51 -6.24 11.98
C GLY A 177 10.00 -6.04 12.20
N ASP A 178 9.20 -7.10 12.00
CA ASP A 178 7.74 -7.10 12.09
C ASP A 178 7.05 -6.11 11.14
N ILE A 179 7.74 -5.66 10.10
CA ILE A 179 7.27 -4.62 9.18
C ILE A 179 6.01 -5.07 8.46
N ALA A 180 4.95 -4.25 8.59
CA ALA A 180 3.69 -4.36 7.86
C ALA A 180 3.54 -3.29 6.78
N GLY A 181 4.21 -2.13 6.94
CA GLY A 181 4.20 -1.04 5.99
C GLY A 181 5.34 -0.05 6.19
N ILE A 182 5.84 0.51 5.09
CA ILE A 182 6.94 1.48 5.04
C ILE A 182 6.62 2.64 4.10
N CYS A 183 7.43 3.72 4.17
CA CYS A 183 7.41 4.79 3.18
C CYS A 183 8.79 5.03 2.53
N ASN A 184 8.79 5.77 1.40
CA ASN A 184 10.00 6.30 0.78
C ASN A 184 10.61 7.44 1.62
N LYS A 185 11.72 8.02 1.16
CA LYS A 185 12.42 9.12 1.87
C LYS A 185 11.58 10.40 1.91
N GLU A 186 10.88 10.69 0.83
CA GLU A 186 10.01 11.86 0.64
C GLU A 186 8.67 11.73 1.35
N ARG A 187 8.33 10.51 1.85
CA ARG A 187 7.12 10.17 2.60
C ARG A 187 5.80 10.28 1.83
N ASN A 188 5.89 10.43 0.52
CA ASN A 188 4.76 10.49 -0.41
C ASN A 188 4.45 9.15 -1.11
N VAL A 189 5.29 8.14 -0.93
CA VAL A 189 5.03 6.77 -1.40
C VAL A 189 4.99 5.82 -0.21
N VAL A 190 3.89 5.10 -0.04
CA VAL A 190 3.68 4.14 1.04
C VAL A 190 3.30 2.79 0.48
N GLY A 191 3.91 1.73 1.03
CA GLY A 191 3.52 0.35 0.77
C GLY A 191 3.16 -0.37 2.06
N LEU A 192 2.07 -1.14 2.04
CA LEU A 192 1.65 -1.95 3.18
C LEU A 192 1.01 -3.27 2.71
N MET A 193 1.19 -4.34 3.47
CA MET A 193 0.55 -5.64 3.16
C MET A 193 -0.90 -5.76 3.64
N PRO A 194 -1.29 -5.16 4.79
CA PRO A 194 -2.69 -5.11 5.22
C PRO A 194 -3.57 -4.29 4.27
N HIS A 195 -4.87 -4.59 4.27
CA HIS A 195 -5.88 -4.00 3.41
C HIS A 195 -6.75 -2.96 4.16
N PRO A 196 -6.35 -1.69 4.26
CA PRO A 196 -7.16 -0.66 4.93
C PRO A 196 -8.51 -0.44 4.24
N GLU A 197 -8.60 -0.61 2.92
CA GLU A 197 -9.84 -0.50 2.13
C GLU A 197 -10.89 -1.53 2.58
N ARG A 198 -10.46 -2.65 3.13
CA ARG A 198 -11.31 -3.70 3.70
C ARG A 198 -11.59 -3.54 5.20
N ALA A 199 -11.19 -2.45 5.78
CA ALA A 199 -11.42 -2.07 7.18
C ALA A 199 -11.97 -0.62 7.27
N CYS A 200 -12.88 -0.26 6.36
CA CYS A 200 -13.48 1.07 6.28
C CYS A 200 -14.98 1.12 6.62
N HIS A 201 -15.59 -0.02 6.91
CA HIS A 201 -17.03 -0.08 7.21
C HIS A 201 -17.33 -1.13 8.29
N ASP A 202 -18.27 -0.82 9.19
CA ASP A 202 -18.66 -1.73 10.30
C ASP A 202 -19.08 -3.11 9.81
N LEU A 203 -19.75 -3.19 8.64
CA LEU A 203 -20.15 -4.46 8.03
C LEU A 203 -18.96 -5.34 7.60
N LEU A 204 -17.78 -4.75 7.42
CA LEU A 204 -16.53 -5.46 7.12
C LEU A 204 -15.83 -5.94 8.39
N GLY A 205 -16.35 -5.60 9.57
CA GLY A 205 -15.85 -6.04 10.87
C GLY A 205 -14.78 -5.12 11.49
N SER A 206 -14.34 -4.08 10.81
CA SER A 206 -13.45 -3.05 11.33
C SER A 206 -13.60 -1.72 10.58
N THR A 207 -13.33 -0.61 11.27
CA THR A 207 -13.22 0.74 10.68
C THR A 207 -11.83 1.34 10.86
N ASP A 208 -10.86 0.55 11.30
CA ASP A 208 -9.51 1.01 11.62
C ASP A 208 -8.68 1.40 10.38
N GLY A 209 -9.15 1.03 9.18
CA GLY A 209 -8.59 1.50 7.92
C GLY A 209 -8.98 2.93 7.53
N LYS A 210 -10.12 3.44 8.08
CA LYS A 210 -10.59 4.80 7.76
C LYS A 210 -9.55 5.88 8.01
N PRO A 211 -8.93 6.00 9.20
CA PRO A 211 -7.98 7.08 9.46
C PRO A 211 -6.75 7.01 8.56
N LEU A 212 -6.35 5.82 8.13
CA LEU A 212 -5.25 5.65 7.17
C LEU A 212 -5.62 6.23 5.79
N LEU A 213 -6.75 5.81 5.23
CA LEU A 213 -7.20 6.33 3.93
C LEU A 213 -7.59 7.81 4.00
N GLN A 214 -8.16 8.31 5.10
CA GLN A 214 -8.40 9.74 5.30
C GLN A 214 -7.11 10.55 5.31
N SER A 215 -6.03 10.04 5.91
CA SER A 215 -4.70 10.68 5.84
C SER A 215 -4.22 10.80 4.39
N PHE A 216 -4.36 9.72 3.61
CA PHE A 216 -4.00 9.71 2.20
C PHE A 216 -4.82 10.71 1.38
N LEU A 217 -6.15 10.73 1.54
CA LEU A 217 -7.03 11.65 0.81
C LEU A 217 -6.74 13.12 1.14
N GLU A 218 -6.37 13.43 2.38
CA GLU A 218 -5.95 14.79 2.74
C GLU A 218 -4.64 15.17 2.10
N SER A 219 -3.67 14.26 2.04
CA SER A 219 -2.40 14.53 1.37
C SER A 219 -2.56 14.75 -0.13
N ALA A 220 -3.59 14.20 -0.74
CA ALA A 220 -3.95 14.41 -2.14
C ALA A 220 -4.67 15.75 -2.40
N ASN A 221 -5.19 16.41 -1.37
CA ASN A 221 -5.83 17.73 -1.50
C ASN A 221 -4.83 18.93 -1.50
N GLY A 222 -3.53 18.67 -1.32
CA GLY A 222 -2.47 19.71 -1.29
C GLY A 222 -2.35 20.38 0.06
#